data_a030b4d139a24ccf77c1216dede1c9fe
#
_entry.id   a030b4d139a24ccf77c1216dede1c9fe
#
_cell.length_a   1.000
_cell.length_b   1.000
_cell.length_c   1.000
_cell.angle_alpha   90.00
_cell.angle_beta   90.00
_cell.angle_gamma   90.00
#
_symmetry.space_group_name_H-M   'P 1'
#
loop_
_entity.id
_entity.type
_entity.pdbx_description
1 polymer ?
#
loop_
_entity_poly.entity_id
_entity_poly.type
_entity_poly.pdbx_seq_one_letter_code
_entity_poly.pdbx_strand_id
1 'polypeptide(L)'
;MYSFRELFATYLSAETLNVFKEASINECVLNSETRNLTLKLYSENYIPCTKVNLLREEVKHALQLESDAVEIKFAASAFCLAAVEDIVGEIRVKNIIFNGFFNEAQYSLDENNLKITLKFGGYAKIQEGDFEKKFKLIVKNRF
;
A
#
# COMPACT_ATOMS: atom_id res chain seq x y z
N MET A 1 14.85 -8.60 19.22
CA MET A 1 14.00 -7.96 18.16
C MET A 1 12.56 -8.10 18.61
N TYR A 2 11.83 -7.01 18.72
CA TYR A 2 10.43 -7.05 19.12
C TYR A 2 9.56 -7.45 17.92
N SER A 3 8.56 -8.30 18.14
CA SER A 3 7.53 -8.56 17.15
C SER A 3 6.60 -7.34 17.01
N PHE A 4 5.92 -7.25 15.88
CA PHE A 4 4.92 -6.18 15.68
C PHE A 4 3.90 -6.15 16.83
N ARG A 5 3.42 -7.33 17.22
CA ARG A 5 2.42 -7.45 18.30
C ARG A 5 2.95 -6.98 19.65
N GLU A 6 4.19 -7.34 20.00
CA GLU A 6 4.79 -6.91 21.28
C GLU A 6 4.93 -5.39 21.36
N LEU A 7 5.30 -4.76 20.25
CA LEU A 7 5.51 -3.31 20.21
C LEU A 7 4.20 -2.52 20.24
N PHE A 8 3.16 -3.02 19.56
CA PHE A 8 1.92 -2.28 19.34
C PHE A 8 0.70 -2.81 20.12
N ALA A 9 0.85 -3.82 20.98
CA ALA A 9 -0.27 -4.48 21.67
C ALA A 9 -1.21 -3.53 22.43
N THR A 10 -0.67 -2.45 22.98
CA THR A 10 -1.46 -1.48 23.79
C THR A 10 -2.01 -0.32 22.96
N TYR A 11 -1.62 -0.20 21.71
CA TYR A 11 -1.94 0.96 20.86
C TYR A 11 -2.93 0.65 19.74
N LEU A 12 -3.04 -0.61 19.36
CA LEU A 12 -3.82 -1.03 18.20
C LEU A 12 -4.98 -1.96 18.58
N SER A 13 -6.01 -1.96 17.73
CA SER A 13 -7.12 -2.90 17.87
C SER A 13 -6.66 -4.35 17.62
N ALA A 14 -7.42 -5.30 18.15
CA ALA A 14 -7.16 -6.72 17.95
C ALA A 14 -7.20 -7.11 16.46
N GLU A 15 -8.06 -6.48 15.67
CA GLU A 15 -8.14 -6.68 14.24
C GLU A 15 -6.83 -6.27 13.54
N THR A 16 -6.35 -5.06 13.79
CA THR A 16 -5.11 -4.55 13.21
C THR A 16 -3.90 -5.38 13.64
N LEU A 17 -3.81 -5.73 14.91
CA LEU A 17 -2.76 -6.61 15.44
C LEU A 17 -2.75 -7.97 14.74
N ASN A 18 -3.91 -8.52 14.41
CA ASN A 18 -4.01 -9.80 13.72
C ASN A 18 -3.59 -9.70 12.24
N VAL A 19 -3.95 -8.60 11.57
CA VAL A 19 -3.56 -8.37 10.17
C VAL A 19 -2.04 -8.28 10.01
N PHE A 20 -1.36 -7.60 10.93
CA PHE A 20 0.09 -7.37 10.88
C PHE A 20 0.92 -8.34 11.72
N LYS A 21 0.33 -9.41 12.26
CA LYS A 21 0.99 -10.34 13.19
C LYS A 21 2.27 -10.98 12.64
N GLU A 22 2.32 -11.18 11.33
CA GLU A 22 3.46 -11.80 10.63
C GLU A 22 4.38 -10.79 9.96
N ALA A 23 4.04 -9.51 10.05
CA ALA A 23 4.90 -8.44 9.53
C ALA A 23 6.11 -8.25 10.43
N SER A 24 7.27 -8.12 9.83
CA SER A 24 8.50 -7.75 10.53
C SER A 24 8.72 -6.24 10.50
N ILE A 25 9.31 -5.73 11.56
CA ILE A 25 9.63 -4.30 11.71
C ILE A 25 11.09 -4.12 11.31
N ASN A 26 11.32 -3.39 10.20
CA ASN A 26 12.67 -3.04 9.76
C ASN A 26 13.16 -1.75 10.41
N GLU A 27 12.25 -0.81 10.63
CA GLU A 27 12.57 0.47 11.27
C GLU A 27 11.32 0.99 12.00
N CYS A 28 11.52 1.46 13.21
CA CYS A 28 10.49 2.15 13.99
C CYS A 28 11.15 3.30 14.76
N VAL A 29 10.91 4.52 14.34
CA VAL A 29 11.48 5.73 14.97
C VAL A 29 10.36 6.68 15.32
N LEU A 30 10.22 6.96 16.61
CA LEU A 30 9.30 7.97 17.13
C LEU A 30 10.10 9.17 17.60
N ASN A 31 9.87 10.32 16.97
CA ASN A 31 10.37 11.59 17.46
C ASN A 31 9.33 12.21 18.39
N SER A 32 9.60 12.23 19.69
CA SER A 32 8.68 12.71 20.71
C SER A 32 8.50 14.23 20.71
N GLU A 33 9.48 14.98 20.23
CA GLU A 33 9.41 16.44 20.17
C GLU A 33 8.52 16.90 19.02
N THR A 34 8.74 16.34 17.83
CA THR A 34 7.95 16.65 16.63
C THR A 34 6.70 15.79 16.49
N ARG A 35 6.53 14.77 17.31
CA ARG A 35 5.45 13.78 17.26
C ARG A 35 5.29 13.15 15.87
N ASN A 36 6.42 12.75 15.30
CA ASN A 36 6.48 12.07 14.01
C ASN A 36 6.90 10.61 14.20
N LEU A 37 6.23 9.71 13.52
CA LEU A 37 6.56 8.30 13.49
C LEU A 37 7.04 7.90 12.09
N THR A 38 8.17 7.21 12.03
CA THR A 38 8.62 6.49 10.84
C THR A 38 8.56 5.01 11.13
N LEU A 39 7.78 4.27 10.37
CA LEU A 39 7.58 2.83 10.51
C LEU A 39 7.80 2.15 9.16
N LYS A 40 8.81 1.28 9.09
CA LYS A 40 9.06 0.47 7.90
C LYS A 40 8.84 -1.01 8.23
N LEU A 41 7.94 -1.61 7.49
CA LEU A 41 7.52 -3.00 7.66
C LEU A 41 7.91 -3.83 6.44
N TYR A 42 8.01 -5.14 6.67
CA TYR A 42 8.11 -6.15 5.62
C TYR A 42 7.10 -7.25 5.87
N SER A 43 6.45 -7.73 4.82
CA SER A 43 5.53 -8.86 4.90
C SER A 43 5.72 -9.82 3.72
N GLU A 44 5.68 -11.11 4.00
CA GLU A 44 5.67 -12.14 2.96
C GLU A 44 4.32 -12.26 2.26
N ASN A 45 3.27 -11.77 2.90
CA ASN A 45 1.91 -11.77 2.37
C ASN A 45 1.45 -10.35 2.08
N TYR A 46 0.64 -10.20 1.02
CA TYR A 46 0.08 -8.90 0.67
C TYR A 46 -0.94 -8.44 1.72
N ILE A 47 -0.80 -7.19 2.15
CA ILE A 47 -1.74 -6.53 3.05
C ILE A 47 -2.41 -5.39 2.27
N PRO A 48 -3.75 -5.40 2.13
CA PRO A 48 -4.47 -4.37 1.38
C PRO A 48 -4.24 -2.96 1.91
N CYS A 49 -4.24 -1.97 1.02
CA CYS A 49 -3.99 -0.57 1.39
C CYS A 49 -5.00 -0.03 2.41
N THR A 50 -6.24 -0.52 2.41
CA THR A 50 -7.25 -0.17 3.42
C THR A 50 -6.82 -0.56 4.83
N LYS A 51 -6.16 -1.70 4.99
CA LYS A 51 -5.63 -2.16 6.28
C LYS A 51 -4.40 -1.37 6.72
N VAL A 52 -3.54 -1.01 5.77
CA VAL A 52 -2.39 -0.13 6.03
C VAL A 52 -2.86 1.26 6.47
N ASN A 53 -3.88 1.81 5.83
CA ASN A 53 -4.48 3.09 6.22
C ASN A 53 -5.13 3.02 7.62
N LEU A 54 -5.80 1.92 7.94
CA LEU A 54 -6.35 1.71 9.29
C LEU A 54 -5.24 1.68 10.35
N LEU A 55 -4.14 1.00 10.09
CA LEU A 55 -2.96 1.02 10.96
C LEU A 55 -2.47 2.45 11.19
N ARG A 56 -2.32 3.23 10.13
CA ARG A 56 -1.87 4.62 10.21
C ARG A 56 -2.79 5.48 11.07
N GLU A 57 -4.09 5.37 10.87
CA GLU A 57 -5.08 6.10 11.65
C GLU A 57 -5.06 5.72 13.14
N GLU A 58 -5.01 4.43 13.45
CA GLU A 58 -4.96 3.94 14.82
C GLU A 58 -3.69 4.39 15.55
N VAL A 59 -2.52 4.27 14.91
CA VAL A 59 -1.25 4.70 15.48
C VAL A 59 -1.22 6.20 15.69
N LYS A 60 -1.68 6.97 14.68
CA LYS A 60 -1.76 8.42 14.75
C LYS A 60 -2.63 8.90 15.92
N HIS A 61 -3.77 8.25 16.12
CA HIS A 61 -4.67 8.55 17.23
C HIS A 61 -4.08 8.15 18.58
N ALA A 62 -3.59 6.92 18.70
CA ALA A 62 -3.08 6.37 19.96
C ALA A 62 -1.85 7.12 20.48
N LEU A 63 -0.95 7.55 19.59
CA LEU A 63 0.29 8.26 19.93
C LEU A 63 0.17 9.78 19.76
N GLN A 64 -1.00 10.28 19.39
CA GLN A 64 -1.24 11.72 19.14
C GLN A 64 -0.20 12.33 18.19
N LEU A 65 0.03 11.66 17.05
CA LEU A 65 1.04 12.06 16.08
C LEU A 65 0.59 13.28 15.26
N GLU A 66 1.54 14.14 14.94
CA GLU A 66 1.36 15.22 13.96
C GLU A 66 1.50 14.68 12.53
N SER A 67 2.43 13.75 12.32
CA SER A 67 2.61 13.07 11.04
C SER A 67 3.09 11.63 11.21
N ASP A 68 2.86 10.84 10.18
CA ASP A 68 3.33 9.46 10.10
C ASP A 68 3.92 9.16 8.72
N ALA A 69 4.94 8.34 8.69
CA ALA A 69 5.49 7.72 7.49
C ALA A 69 5.49 6.20 7.70
N VAL A 70 4.44 5.54 7.23
CA VAL A 70 4.33 4.09 7.26
C VAL A 70 4.57 3.55 5.87
N GLU A 71 5.65 2.81 5.71
CA GLU A 71 6.03 2.13 4.49
C GLU A 71 5.99 0.62 4.71
N ILE A 72 5.46 -0.11 3.75
CA ILE A 72 5.47 -1.56 3.77
C ILE A 72 6.05 -2.09 2.47
N LYS A 73 7.00 -3.02 2.61
CA LYS A 73 7.53 -3.81 1.50
C LYS A 73 7.00 -5.23 1.59
N PHE A 74 6.78 -5.82 0.44
CA PHE A 74 6.29 -7.19 0.32
C PHE A 74 7.30 -8.08 -0.36
N ALA A 75 7.22 -9.39 -0.10
CA ALA A 75 7.92 -10.34 -0.93
C ALA A 75 7.42 -10.28 -2.38
N ALA A 76 8.29 -10.49 -3.36
CA ALA A 76 7.89 -10.50 -4.77
C ALA A 76 6.76 -11.50 -5.06
N SER A 77 6.73 -12.63 -4.35
CA SER A 77 5.67 -13.65 -4.43
C SER A 77 4.31 -13.19 -3.91
N ALA A 78 4.25 -12.08 -3.17
CA ALA A 78 3.01 -11.52 -2.65
C ALA A 78 2.24 -10.68 -3.70
N PHE A 79 2.85 -10.39 -4.84
CA PHE A 79 2.19 -9.64 -5.91
C PHE A 79 0.97 -10.41 -6.44
N CYS A 80 -0.20 -9.77 -6.39
CA CYS A 80 -1.49 -10.40 -6.70
C CYS A 80 -2.47 -9.37 -7.30
N LEU A 81 -3.65 -9.82 -7.74
CA LEU A 81 -4.67 -8.92 -8.31
C LEU A 81 -5.10 -7.82 -7.33
N ALA A 82 -5.23 -8.13 -6.05
CA ALA A 82 -5.57 -7.13 -5.04
C ALA A 82 -4.51 -6.01 -4.97
N ALA A 83 -3.22 -6.36 -5.10
CA ALA A 83 -2.14 -5.38 -5.20
C ALA A 83 -2.25 -4.53 -6.46
N VAL A 84 -2.58 -5.14 -7.59
CA VAL A 84 -2.81 -4.42 -8.86
C VAL A 84 -3.91 -3.39 -8.71
N GLU A 85 -5.06 -3.78 -8.18
CA GLU A 85 -6.20 -2.89 -7.98
C GLU A 85 -5.86 -1.72 -7.04
N ASP A 86 -5.15 -1.98 -5.97
CA ASP A 86 -4.70 -0.94 -5.02
C ASP A 86 -3.71 0.04 -5.68
N ILE A 87 -2.76 -0.45 -6.47
CA ILE A 87 -1.79 0.40 -7.19
C ILE A 87 -2.50 1.26 -8.24
N VAL A 88 -3.40 0.68 -9.02
CA VAL A 88 -4.21 1.43 -9.99
C VAL A 88 -5.04 2.48 -9.29
N GLY A 89 -5.68 2.16 -8.17
CA GLY A 89 -6.44 3.10 -7.35
C GLY A 89 -5.59 4.28 -6.86
N GLU A 90 -4.37 4.03 -6.42
CA GLU A 90 -3.43 5.06 -6.00
C GLU A 90 -3.04 5.99 -7.16
N ILE A 91 -2.75 5.43 -8.34
CA ILE A 91 -2.42 6.22 -9.52
C ILE A 91 -3.63 7.06 -9.97
N ARG A 92 -4.84 6.51 -9.92
CA ARG A 92 -6.07 7.23 -10.26
C ARG A 92 -6.31 8.45 -9.38
N VAL A 93 -6.09 8.33 -8.09
CA VAL A 93 -6.25 9.44 -7.13
C VAL A 93 -5.27 10.57 -7.42
N LYS A 94 -4.04 10.23 -7.75
CA LYS A 94 -2.98 11.21 -8.03
C LYS A 94 -3.06 11.82 -9.44
N ASN A 95 -3.78 11.19 -10.36
CA ASN A 95 -3.82 11.58 -11.77
C ASN A 95 -5.28 11.56 -12.26
N ILE A 96 -5.95 12.68 -12.15
CA ILE A 96 -7.38 12.83 -12.52
C ILE A 96 -7.65 12.39 -13.97
N ILE A 97 -6.69 12.59 -14.88
CA ILE A 97 -6.80 12.18 -16.28
C ILE A 97 -7.07 10.69 -16.42
N PHE A 98 -6.52 9.85 -15.54
CA PHE A 98 -6.72 8.40 -15.60
C PHE A 98 -8.03 7.92 -14.99
N ASN A 99 -8.60 8.70 -14.09
CA ASN A 99 -9.66 8.22 -13.22
C ASN A 99 -10.85 7.61 -13.99
N GLY A 100 -11.39 8.35 -14.95
CA GLY A 100 -12.56 7.90 -15.72
C GLY A 100 -12.29 6.70 -16.63
N PHE A 101 -11.08 6.59 -17.18
CA PHE A 101 -10.72 5.51 -18.10
C PHE A 101 -10.60 4.14 -17.42
N PHE A 102 -10.36 4.10 -16.12
CA PHE A 102 -10.31 2.84 -15.36
C PHE A 102 -11.66 2.42 -14.78
N ASN A 103 -12.74 3.17 -15.00
CA ASN A 103 -14.07 2.76 -14.59
C ASN A 103 -14.44 1.45 -15.25
N GLU A 104 -14.89 0.47 -14.46
CA GLU A 104 -15.26 -0.88 -14.91
C GLU A 104 -14.14 -1.60 -15.69
N ALA A 105 -12.88 -1.22 -15.49
CA ALA A 105 -11.75 -1.93 -16.06
C ALA A 105 -11.66 -3.35 -15.48
N GLN A 106 -11.22 -4.29 -16.30
CA GLN A 106 -10.99 -5.68 -15.89
C GLN A 106 -9.50 -5.96 -15.81
N TYR A 107 -9.11 -6.71 -14.80
CA TYR A 107 -7.72 -7.05 -14.52
C TYR A 107 -7.53 -8.57 -14.59
N SER A 108 -6.48 -8.99 -15.25
CA SER A 108 -6.08 -10.39 -15.31
C SER A 108 -4.59 -10.50 -15.08
N LEU A 109 -4.18 -11.35 -14.17
CA LEU A 109 -2.78 -11.62 -13.85
C LEU A 109 -2.50 -13.10 -14.07
N ASP A 110 -1.59 -13.39 -15.01
CA ASP A 110 -1.13 -14.73 -15.33
C ASP A 110 0.39 -14.75 -15.20
N GLU A 111 0.88 -15.39 -14.14
CA GLU A 111 2.29 -15.37 -13.74
C GLU A 111 2.83 -13.92 -13.66
N ASN A 112 3.63 -13.52 -14.63
CA ASN A 112 4.22 -12.17 -14.72
C ASN A 112 3.52 -11.26 -15.73
N ASN A 113 2.40 -11.71 -16.31
CA ASN A 113 1.69 -10.96 -17.33
C ASN A 113 0.42 -10.34 -16.76
N LEU A 114 0.42 -9.03 -16.62
CA LEU A 114 -0.74 -8.26 -16.24
C LEU A 114 -1.45 -7.75 -17.50
N LYS A 115 -2.74 -8.05 -17.61
CA LYS A 115 -3.63 -7.52 -18.64
C LYS A 115 -4.70 -6.65 -18.01
N ILE A 116 -4.77 -5.40 -18.44
CA ILE A 116 -5.82 -4.46 -18.05
C ILE A 116 -6.68 -4.18 -19.27
N THR A 117 -7.97 -4.48 -19.17
CA THR A 117 -8.95 -4.27 -20.25
C THR A 117 -9.84 -3.09 -19.87
N LEU A 118 -9.78 -2.03 -20.68
CA LEU A 118 -10.57 -0.81 -20.49
C LEU A 118 -11.92 -0.93 -21.20
N LYS A 119 -13.02 -0.71 -20.48
CA LYS A 119 -14.39 -0.76 -21.04
C LYS A 119 -14.68 0.43 -21.95
N PHE A 120 -14.20 1.61 -21.59
CA PHE A 120 -14.57 2.86 -22.27
C PHE A 120 -13.45 3.43 -23.16
N GLY A 121 -12.43 2.64 -23.48
CA GLY A 121 -11.29 3.11 -24.26
C GLY A 121 -10.35 4.00 -23.45
N GLY A 122 -9.64 4.90 -24.12
CA GLY A 122 -8.72 5.83 -23.47
C GLY A 122 -7.27 5.36 -23.41
N TYR A 123 -6.92 4.26 -24.06
CA TYR A 123 -5.57 3.69 -24.07
C TYR A 123 -4.49 4.71 -24.44
N ALA A 124 -4.71 5.51 -25.49
CA ALA A 124 -3.74 6.53 -25.91
C ALA A 124 -3.50 7.60 -24.82
N LYS A 125 -4.55 8.04 -24.15
CA LYS A 125 -4.47 9.02 -23.05
C LYS A 125 -3.74 8.46 -21.83
N ILE A 126 -3.95 7.20 -21.51
CA ILE A 126 -3.27 6.50 -20.42
C ILE A 126 -1.78 6.36 -20.75
N GLN A 127 -1.42 6.03 -21.99
CA GLN A 127 -0.03 5.98 -22.42
C GLN A 127 0.66 7.36 -22.40
N GLU A 128 -0.01 8.40 -22.87
CA GLU A 128 0.51 9.78 -22.82
C GLU A 128 0.85 10.23 -21.39
N GLY A 129 0.09 9.74 -20.40
CA GLY A 129 0.30 10.03 -18.98
C GLY A 129 1.35 9.12 -18.30
N ASP A 130 2.09 8.29 -19.04
CA ASP A 130 3.11 7.38 -18.50
C ASP A 130 2.60 6.41 -17.42
N PHE A 131 1.37 5.92 -17.56
CA PHE A 131 0.76 5.00 -16.58
C PHE A 131 1.63 3.76 -16.33
N GLU A 132 2.09 3.11 -17.38
CA GLU A 132 2.89 1.90 -17.27
C GLU A 132 4.19 2.14 -16.48
N LYS A 133 4.86 3.25 -16.73
CA LYS A 133 6.07 3.65 -16.02
C LYS A 133 5.79 3.91 -14.54
N LYS A 134 4.69 4.61 -14.23
CA LYS A 134 4.26 4.87 -12.85
C LYS A 134 3.91 3.57 -12.12
N PHE A 135 3.17 2.69 -12.77
CA PHE A 135 2.81 1.38 -12.23
C PHE A 135 4.05 0.54 -11.91
N LYS A 136 4.95 0.39 -12.86
CA LYS A 136 6.20 -0.38 -12.69
C LYS A 136 7.08 0.17 -11.58
N LEU A 137 7.15 1.49 -11.43
CA LEU A 137 7.93 2.12 -10.36
C LEU A 137 7.36 1.78 -8.98
N ILE A 138 6.05 1.81 -8.81
CA ILE A 138 5.39 1.44 -7.55
C ILE A 138 5.64 -0.03 -7.23
N VAL A 139 5.48 -0.92 -8.21
CA VAL A 139 5.77 -2.35 -8.04
C VAL A 139 7.20 -2.58 -7.61
N LYS A 140 8.17 -1.96 -8.29
CA LYS A 140 9.60 -2.07 -7.96
C LYS A 140 9.92 -1.62 -6.54
N ASN A 141 9.24 -0.60 -6.06
CA ASN A 141 9.49 -0.04 -4.71
C ASN A 141 8.85 -0.85 -3.60
N ARG A 142 7.76 -1.58 -3.87
CA ARG A 142 6.99 -2.32 -2.86
C ARG A 142 7.22 -3.82 -2.88
N PHE A 143 7.63 -4.38 -3.99
CA PHE A 143 7.85 -5.83 -4.21
C PHE A 143 9.29 -6.12 -4.71
#